data_eae4cb4616f882cd89933611c1f8d50e
#
_entry.id   eae4cb4616f882cd89933611c1f8d50e
#
_cell.length_a   1.000
_cell.length_b   1.000
_cell.length_c   1.000
_cell.angle_alpha   90.00
_cell.angle_beta   90.00
_cell.angle_gamma   90.00
#
_symmetry.space_group_name_H-M   'P 1'
#
loop_
_entity.id
_entity.type
_entity.pdbx_description
1 polymer ?
#
loop_
_entity_poly.entity_id
_entity_poly.type
_entity_poly.pdbx_seq_one_letter_code
_entity_poly.pdbx_strand_id
1 'polypeptide(L)'
;MKRVVRQVSRSGYQKLAKPLLFRQHPDKAHEGMIKAARALHRVRGENILRVWNYRNSRLEQEILGLKFKNPLGMSAGLDKNFDLPPIAKRIGLGFEIGGSTTAQVCAGNPRPWFRRLPSEKSIVVNVGLANNGVARNIQRIKQYPRRLWRDFPLSVSVAKTNNPENVSDSEAIADYCQSLRQLEAAGCTPLYEINISCPNTYGGEPFTTPARLDKLLTAVDDLRLTRPIFVKMPTDKKWPEFMKLLAVIDRHEVAGLTIGNLVKDRSALRNSKLLDNEIRGNLSGQPARELTTGLIFKTYAKYRDRFVIIGVGGVFTAEDAYEKICAGASLVAMVTALMFEGPQVVGEINEGLVKLLDRDGFQNITEAIGSAHRG
;
A
#
# COMPACT_ATOMS: atom_id res chain seq x y z
N MET A 1 2.76 -29.60 -7.70
CA MET A 1 4.12 -29.24 -7.24
C MET A 1 4.19 -27.87 -6.57
N LYS A 2 3.93 -26.74 -7.20
CA LYS A 2 4.04 -25.40 -6.57
C LYS A 2 3.18 -25.19 -5.31
N ARG A 3 1.98 -25.76 -5.24
CA ARG A 3 1.11 -25.70 -4.05
C ARG A 3 1.77 -26.35 -2.83
N VAL A 4 2.34 -27.53 -3.01
CA VAL A 4 3.08 -28.25 -1.96
C VAL A 4 4.27 -27.41 -1.48
N VAL A 5 5.04 -26.82 -2.42
CA VAL A 5 6.17 -25.95 -2.08
C VAL A 5 5.71 -24.75 -1.23
N ARG A 6 4.59 -24.10 -1.56
CA ARG A 6 4.04 -22.99 -0.75
C ARG A 6 3.63 -23.46 0.65
N GLN A 7 2.97 -24.62 0.77
CA GLN A 7 2.59 -25.19 2.06
C GLN A 7 3.81 -25.52 2.94
N VAL A 8 4.84 -26.14 2.36
CA VAL A 8 6.11 -26.40 3.06
C VAL A 8 6.79 -25.10 3.46
N SER A 9 6.87 -24.13 2.55
CA SER A 9 7.43 -22.79 2.83
C SER A 9 6.67 -22.09 3.96
N ARG A 10 5.33 -22.15 3.96
CA ARG A 10 4.50 -21.63 5.04
C ARG A 10 4.84 -22.27 6.38
N SER A 11 4.89 -23.60 6.41
CA SER A 11 5.24 -24.32 7.64
C SER A 11 6.64 -23.96 8.14
N GLY A 12 7.63 -23.91 7.25
CA GLY A 12 8.99 -23.48 7.57
C GLY A 12 9.05 -22.03 8.07
N TYR A 13 8.32 -21.13 7.40
CA TYR A 13 8.22 -19.75 7.86
C TYR A 13 7.60 -19.64 9.25
N GLN A 14 6.43 -20.21 9.48
CA GLN A 14 5.69 -20.10 10.74
C GLN A 14 6.41 -20.77 11.91
N LYS A 15 7.05 -21.95 11.68
CA LYS A 15 7.66 -22.76 12.75
C LYS A 15 9.13 -22.39 13.03
N LEU A 16 9.86 -21.87 12.03
CA LEU A 16 11.31 -21.62 12.14
C LEU A 16 11.66 -20.14 11.93
N ALA A 17 11.39 -19.59 10.75
CA ALA A 17 11.86 -18.26 10.41
C ALA A 17 11.17 -17.15 11.21
N LYS A 18 9.84 -17.20 11.34
CA LYS A 18 9.06 -16.20 12.07
C LYS A 18 9.44 -16.12 13.56
N PRO A 19 9.54 -17.23 14.34
CA PRO A 19 9.98 -17.15 15.72
C PRO A 19 11.36 -16.50 15.89
N LEU A 20 12.31 -16.79 15.00
CA LEU A 20 13.64 -16.19 15.02
C LEU A 20 13.61 -14.68 14.70
N LEU A 21 12.86 -14.30 13.65
CA LEU A 21 12.68 -12.91 13.27
C LEU A 21 11.93 -12.11 14.33
N PHE A 22 10.98 -12.73 15.02
CA PHE A 22 10.18 -12.06 16.05
C PHE A 22 10.92 -11.88 17.38
N ARG A 23 12.01 -12.61 17.61
CA ARG A 23 12.93 -12.33 18.72
C ARG A 23 13.79 -11.08 18.49
N GLN A 24 14.00 -10.70 17.22
CA GLN A 24 14.73 -9.48 16.88
C GLN A 24 13.84 -8.26 17.04
N HIS A 25 14.44 -7.11 17.33
CA HIS A 25 13.74 -5.82 17.29
C HIS A 25 13.14 -5.61 15.89
N PRO A 26 11.86 -5.17 15.75
CA PRO A 26 11.19 -5.03 14.46
C PRO A 26 11.94 -4.17 13.45
N ASP A 27 12.54 -3.06 13.89
CA ASP A 27 13.32 -2.15 13.05
C ASP A 27 14.53 -2.86 12.44
N LYS A 28 15.28 -3.64 13.25
CA LYS A 28 16.44 -4.42 12.79
C LYS A 28 16.01 -5.52 11.81
N ALA A 29 14.89 -6.19 12.10
CA ALA A 29 14.35 -7.21 11.20
C ALA A 29 13.96 -6.61 9.84
N HIS A 30 13.33 -5.44 9.82
CA HIS A 30 12.99 -4.71 8.59
C HIS A 30 14.25 -4.34 7.80
N GLU A 31 15.24 -3.72 8.44
CA GLU A 31 16.51 -3.37 7.79
C GLU A 31 17.26 -4.61 7.25
N GLY A 32 17.27 -5.69 8.02
CA GLY A 32 17.86 -6.97 7.61
C GLY A 32 17.18 -7.54 6.37
N MET A 33 15.86 -7.49 6.32
CA MET A 33 15.07 -7.93 5.15
C MET A 33 15.42 -7.09 3.90
N ILE A 34 15.49 -5.77 4.01
CA ILE A 34 15.87 -4.90 2.88
C ILE A 34 17.29 -5.20 2.40
N LYS A 35 18.24 -5.36 3.33
CA LYS A 35 19.63 -5.73 2.97
C LYS A 35 19.69 -7.08 2.28
N ALA A 36 18.98 -8.09 2.78
CA ALA A 36 18.91 -9.41 2.18
C ALA A 36 18.29 -9.38 0.77
N ALA A 37 17.21 -8.62 0.58
CA ALA A 37 16.57 -8.43 -0.71
C ALA A 37 17.51 -7.78 -1.74
N ARG A 38 18.23 -6.73 -1.34
CA ARG A 38 19.26 -6.09 -2.19
C ARG A 38 20.38 -7.06 -2.56
N ALA A 39 20.88 -7.84 -1.60
CA ALA A 39 21.94 -8.83 -1.85
C ALA A 39 21.46 -9.92 -2.82
N LEU A 40 20.25 -10.45 -2.58
CA LEU A 40 19.64 -11.46 -3.45
C LEU A 40 19.46 -10.94 -4.89
N HIS A 41 18.98 -9.70 -5.05
CA HIS A 41 18.85 -9.08 -6.37
C HIS A 41 20.21 -8.88 -7.06
N ARG A 42 21.24 -8.44 -6.32
CA ARG A 42 22.58 -8.22 -6.88
C ARG A 42 23.15 -9.48 -7.51
N VAL A 43 22.93 -10.64 -6.91
CA VAL A 43 23.37 -11.93 -7.45
C VAL A 43 22.35 -12.59 -8.38
N ARG A 44 21.28 -11.87 -8.77
CA ARG A 44 20.16 -12.38 -9.59
C ARG A 44 19.48 -13.63 -9.00
N GLY A 45 19.59 -13.81 -7.69
CA GLY A 45 19.04 -14.96 -6.97
C GLY A 45 17.52 -14.87 -6.76
N GLU A 46 16.89 -13.72 -7.01
CA GLU A 46 15.46 -13.53 -6.84
C GLU A 46 14.61 -14.47 -7.70
N ASN A 47 15.18 -15.10 -8.72
CA ASN A 47 14.46 -16.05 -9.56
C ASN A 47 13.97 -17.27 -8.80
N ILE A 48 14.64 -17.68 -7.72
CA ILE A 48 14.23 -18.81 -6.88
C ILE A 48 12.86 -18.54 -6.23
N LEU A 49 12.52 -17.26 -5.98
CA LEU A 49 11.26 -16.86 -5.35
C LEU A 49 10.03 -17.12 -6.23
N ARG A 50 10.24 -17.41 -7.53
CA ARG A 50 9.15 -17.78 -8.46
C ARG A 50 8.41 -19.06 -8.04
N VAL A 51 8.97 -19.88 -7.18
CA VAL A 51 8.31 -21.08 -6.65
C VAL A 51 7.03 -20.74 -5.90
N TRP A 52 6.95 -19.54 -5.31
CA TRP A 52 5.77 -19.07 -4.60
C TRP A 52 4.73 -18.42 -5.49
N ASN A 53 5.13 -17.96 -6.68
CA ASN A 53 4.24 -17.24 -7.58
C ASN A 53 3.16 -18.16 -8.17
N TYR A 54 1.90 -17.75 -8.02
CA TYR A 54 0.73 -18.33 -8.68
C TYR A 54 0.29 -17.40 -9.81
N ARG A 55 0.01 -17.98 -10.99
CA ARG A 55 -0.46 -17.24 -12.17
C ARG A 55 -1.71 -17.89 -12.71
N ASN A 56 -2.69 -17.07 -13.02
CA ASN A 56 -3.91 -17.47 -13.71
C ASN A 56 -4.45 -16.25 -14.47
N SER A 57 -4.79 -16.43 -15.74
CA SER A 57 -5.28 -15.35 -16.61
C SER A 57 -6.59 -14.73 -16.10
N ARG A 58 -7.39 -15.46 -15.34
CA ARG A 58 -8.62 -14.97 -14.71
C ARG A 58 -8.38 -13.86 -13.67
N LEU A 59 -7.14 -13.70 -13.18
CA LEU A 59 -6.75 -12.63 -12.27
C LEU A 59 -6.13 -11.43 -12.99
N GLU A 60 -5.86 -11.56 -14.30
CA GLU A 60 -5.27 -10.46 -15.07
C GLU A 60 -6.33 -9.42 -15.38
N GLN A 61 -5.94 -8.15 -15.35
CA GLN A 61 -6.80 -7.03 -15.70
C GLN A 61 -5.99 -5.88 -16.29
N GLU A 62 -6.66 -5.05 -17.08
CA GLU A 62 -6.11 -3.81 -17.59
C GLU A 62 -6.87 -2.63 -16.97
N ILE A 63 -6.15 -1.73 -16.29
CA ILE A 63 -6.71 -0.58 -15.59
C ILE A 63 -5.91 0.64 -15.99
N LEU A 64 -6.56 1.71 -16.46
CA LEU A 64 -5.92 2.95 -16.93
C LEU A 64 -4.80 2.69 -17.96
N GLY A 65 -5.00 1.72 -18.86
CA GLY A 65 -4.01 1.30 -19.85
C GLY A 65 -2.81 0.52 -19.32
N LEU A 66 -2.82 0.15 -18.02
CA LEU A 66 -1.75 -0.61 -17.38
C LEU A 66 -2.17 -2.06 -17.16
N LYS A 67 -1.25 -2.99 -17.42
CA LYS A 67 -1.48 -4.44 -17.28
C LYS A 67 -1.06 -4.93 -15.89
N PHE A 68 -2.02 -5.50 -15.16
CA PHE A 68 -1.84 -6.12 -13.85
C PHE A 68 -2.00 -7.64 -13.99
N LYS A 69 -0.98 -8.40 -13.55
CA LYS A 69 -1.01 -9.89 -13.63
C LYS A 69 -1.93 -10.52 -12.58
N ASN A 70 -2.30 -9.80 -11.59
CA ASN A 70 -3.29 -10.13 -10.56
C ASN A 70 -3.62 -8.86 -9.76
N PRO A 71 -4.71 -8.86 -8.98
CA PRO A 71 -5.15 -7.67 -8.25
C PRO A 71 -4.34 -7.38 -6.97
N LEU A 72 -3.40 -8.25 -6.57
CA LEU A 72 -2.71 -8.16 -5.29
C LEU A 72 -1.39 -7.42 -5.41
N GLY A 73 -1.22 -6.34 -4.66
CA GLY A 73 -0.02 -5.51 -4.67
C GLY A 73 0.63 -5.29 -3.29
N MET A 74 1.75 -4.61 -3.30
CA MET A 74 2.40 -4.09 -2.09
C MET A 74 1.99 -2.64 -1.87
N SER A 75 1.56 -2.31 -0.64
CA SER A 75 1.21 -0.94 -0.27
C SER A 75 2.43 -0.15 0.20
N ALA A 76 2.38 1.19 0.04
CA ALA A 76 3.39 2.10 0.57
C ALA A 76 3.68 1.88 2.06
N GLY A 77 4.94 2.06 2.45
CA GLY A 77 5.43 1.95 3.83
C GLY A 77 6.39 0.77 4.05
N LEU A 78 6.31 -0.32 3.28
CA LEU A 78 7.26 -1.42 3.36
C LEU A 78 8.55 -1.09 2.58
N ASP A 79 8.42 -0.73 1.32
CA ASP A 79 9.52 -0.28 0.48
C ASP A 79 9.56 1.25 0.36
N LYS A 80 10.29 1.87 1.28
CA LYS A 80 10.39 3.33 1.36
C LYS A 80 11.30 3.93 0.29
N ASN A 81 12.21 3.13 -0.26
CA ASN A 81 13.29 3.60 -1.13
C ASN A 81 13.42 2.77 -2.42
N PHE A 82 12.38 2.03 -2.78
CA PHE A 82 12.31 1.25 -4.03
C PHE A 82 13.41 0.18 -4.14
N ASP A 83 13.63 -0.55 -3.05
CA ASP A 83 14.59 -1.65 -2.99
C ASP A 83 14.00 -3.01 -3.32
N LEU A 84 12.68 -3.15 -3.24
CA LEU A 84 11.97 -4.42 -3.31
C LEU A 84 11.30 -4.78 -4.64
N PRO A 85 11.15 -3.90 -5.67
CA PRO A 85 10.36 -4.22 -6.86
C PRO A 85 10.76 -5.54 -7.55
N PRO A 86 12.06 -5.91 -7.69
CA PRO A 86 12.42 -7.21 -8.26
C PRO A 86 11.93 -8.40 -7.44
N ILE A 87 11.97 -8.28 -6.12
CA ILE A 87 11.53 -9.32 -5.17
C ILE A 87 10.00 -9.40 -5.19
N ALA A 88 9.32 -8.26 -5.08
CA ALA A 88 7.86 -8.14 -5.10
C ALA A 88 7.25 -8.83 -6.33
N LYS A 89 7.78 -8.52 -7.52
CA LYS A 89 7.38 -9.18 -8.78
C LYS A 89 7.63 -10.69 -8.75
N ARG A 90 8.75 -11.16 -8.19
CA ARG A 90 9.12 -12.59 -8.19
C ARG A 90 8.26 -13.41 -7.23
N ILE A 91 7.91 -12.90 -6.08
CA ILE A 91 7.00 -13.59 -5.16
C ILE A 91 5.57 -13.65 -5.70
N GLY A 92 5.22 -12.85 -6.72
CA GLY A 92 3.94 -12.94 -7.43
C GLY A 92 2.98 -11.79 -7.18
N LEU A 93 3.42 -10.67 -6.61
CA LEU A 93 2.61 -9.44 -6.57
C LEU A 93 2.39 -8.91 -8.00
N GLY A 94 1.23 -8.34 -8.26
CA GLY A 94 0.83 -7.76 -9.53
C GLY A 94 1.29 -6.33 -9.71
N PHE A 95 1.55 -5.59 -8.62
CA PHE A 95 2.00 -4.20 -8.62
C PHE A 95 2.65 -3.81 -7.29
N GLU A 96 3.20 -2.60 -7.25
CA GLU A 96 3.76 -2.02 -6.03
C GLU A 96 3.40 -0.55 -5.94
N ILE A 97 3.04 -0.11 -4.72
CA ILE A 97 3.04 1.28 -4.31
C ILE A 97 4.27 1.47 -3.42
N GLY A 98 5.31 2.07 -3.98
CA GLY A 98 6.55 2.34 -3.25
C GLY A 98 6.54 3.71 -2.58
N GLY A 99 7.29 3.87 -1.49
CA GLY A 99 7.39 5.12 -0.75
C GLY A 99 6.67 5.07 0.61
N SER A 100 6.16 6.21 1.15
CA SER A 100 6.05 7.51 0.46
C SER A 100 7.41 8.17 0.38
N THR A 101 7.66 8.83 -0.76
CA THR A 101 8.81 9.71 -0.95
C THR A 101 8.43 11.16 -0.67
N THR A 102 9.40 12.00 -0.35
CA THR A 102 9.26 13.42 -0.03
C THR A 102 10.22 14.25 -0.89
N ALA A 103 10.01 15.54 -1.04
CA ALA A 103 10.88 16.39 -1.83
C ALA A 103 12.33 16.36 -1.34
N GLN A 104 12.51 16.33 -0.03
CA GLN A 104 13.80 16.24 0.63
C GLN A 104 13.98 14.88 1.31
N VAL A 105 15.21 14.59 1.73
CA VAL A 105 15.50 13.44 2.60
C VAL A 105 14.78 13.62 3.93
N CYS A 106 14.11 12.57 4.37
CA CYS A 106 13.41 12.56 5.64
C CYS A 106 13.98 11.46 6.55
N ALA A 107 14.46 11.85 7.72
CA ALA A 107 15.01 10.92 8.70
C ALA A 107 13.92 10.08 9.38
N GLY A 108 12.69 10.59 9.39
CA GLY A 108 11.57 10.00 10.14
C GLY A 108 11.59 10.37 11.62
N ASN A 109 10.69 9.76 12.35
CA ASN A 109 10.55 9.96 13.79
C ASN A 109 11.69 9.26 14.57
N PRO A 110 11.93 9.64 15.84
CA PRO A 110 12.79 8.87 16.73
C PRO A 110 12.36 7.41 16.83
N ARG A 111 13.33 6.52 16.87
CA ARG A 111 13.08 5.07 17.04
C ARG A 111 12.65 4.76 18.49
N PRO A 112 11.87 3.66 18.69
CA PRO A 112 11.52 2.59 17.75
C PRO A 112 10.40 2.99 16.79
N TRP A 113 10.52 2.54 15.52
CA TRP A 113 9.51 2.77 14.48
C TRP A 113 8.38 1.76 14.50
N PHE A 114 8.65 0.54 14.94
CA PHE A 114 7.71 -0.57 14.89
C PHE A 114 7.61 -1.30 16.21
N ARG A 115 6.39 -1.69 16.58
CA ARG A 115 6.11 -2.65 17.64
C ARG A 115 5.13 -3.69 17.11
N ARG A 116 5.46 -4.98 17.24
CA ARG A 116 4.59 -6.08 16.84
C ARG A 116 3.57 -6.40 17.92
N LEU A 117 2.34 -6.68 17.50
CA LEU A 117 1.26 -7.19 18.32
C LEU A 117 0.80 -8.55 17.73
N PRO A 118 1.50 -9.66 18.05
CA PRO A 118 1.27 -10.94 17.37
C PRO A 118 -0.14 -11.49 17.54
N SER A 119 -0.73 -11.39 18.72
CA SER A 119 -2.11 -11.85 19.00
C SER A 119 -3.17 -11.09 18.19
N GLU A 120 -2.87 -9.85 17.82
CA GLU A 120 -3.76 -8.97 17.05
C GLU A 120 -3.47 -9.00 15.54
N LYS A 121 -2.47 -9.77 15.08
CA LYS A 121 -1.94 -9.69 13.71
C LYS A 121 -1.75 -8.22 13.27
N SER A 122 -1.16 -7.42 14.16
CA SER A 122 -1.02 -5.98 14.03
C SER A 122 0.42 -5.52 14.31
N ILE A 123 0.74 -4.35 13.78
CA ILE A 123 2.00 -3.64 14.04
C ILE A 123 1.63 -2.19 14.38
N VAL A 124 2.16 -1.68 15.48
CA VAL A 124 2.18 -0.23 15.73
C VAL A 124 3.30 0.38 14.91
N VAL A 125 2.98 1.41 14.15
CA VAL A 125 3.87 2.06 13.19
C VAL A 125 4.04 3.53 13.55
N ASN A 126 5.30 3.98 13.73
CA ASN A 126 5.66 5.37 14.04
C ASN A 126 6.88 5.84 13.22
N VAL A 127 6.87 5.59 11.92
CA VAL A 127 8.06 5.84 11.06
C VAL A 127 8.25 7.31 10.73
N GLY A 128 7.18 8.10 10.55
CA GLY A 128 7.29 9.51 10.19
C GLY A 128 7.90 9.76 8.81
N LEU A 129 7.53 8.96 7.81
CA LEU A 129 7.92 9.13 6.39
C LEU A 129 9.44 9.03 6.12
N ALA A 130 10.20 8.28 6.92
CA ALA A 130 11.64 8.10 6.66
C ALA A 130 11.90 7.60 5.25
N ASN A 131 12.65 8.38 4.45
CA ASN A 131 13.01 8.05 3.07
C ASN A 131 14.21 8.89 2.57
N ASN A 132 14.79 8.50 1.43
CA ASN A 132 15.98 9.14 0.86
C ASN A 132 15.71 10.39 0.01
N GLY A 133 14.47 10.88 -0.05
CA GLY A 133 14.05 11.97 -0.91
C GLY A 133 13.80 11.54 -2.35
N VAL A 134 12.98 12.30 -3.06
CA VAL A 134 12.50 11.98 -4.41
C VAL A 134 13.64 11.82 -5.41
N ALA A 135 14.66 12.67 -5.37
CA ALA A 135 15.78 12.64 -6.32
C ALA A 135 16.55 11.31 -6.28
N ARG A 136 16.89 10.81 -5.08
CA ARG A 136 17.56 9.52 -4.91
C ARG A 136 16.65 8.35 -5.26
N ASN A 137 15.37 8.46 -4.94
CA ASN A 137 14.37 7.43 -5.26
C ASN A 137 14.17 7.31 -6.78
N ILE A 138 14.14 8.42 -7.53
CA ILE A 138 14.14 8.42 -9.00
C ILE A 138 15.37 7.70 -9.54
N GLN A 139 16.56 8.02 -9.03
CA GLN A 139 17.80 7.35 -9.43
C GLN A 139 17.72 5.84 -9.18
N ARG A 140 17.16 5.43 -8.04
CA ARG A 140 16.98 4.02 -7.69
C ARG A 140 16.03 3.31 -8.65
N ILE A 141 14.89 3.88 -8.97
CA ILE A 141 13.91 3.32 -9.91
C ILE A 141 14.52 3.18 -11.31
N LYS A 142 15.27 4.18 -11.78
CA LYS A 142 15.93 4.16 -13.11
C LYS A 142 17.02 3.12 -13.25
N GLN A 143 17.58 2.60 -12.16
CA GLN A 143 18.57 1.51 -12.20
C GLN A 143 17.94 0.16 -12.60
N TYR A 144 16.63 0.01 -12.44
CA TYR A 144 15.95 -1.22 -12.84
C TYR A 144 15.69 -1.28 -14.34
N PRO A 145 15.82 -2.47 -14.96
CA PRO A 145 15.57 -2.61 -16.39
C PRO A 145 14.10 -2.37 -16.73
N ARG A 146 13.81 -1.70 -17.84
CA ARG A 146 12.44 -1.39 -18.28
C ARG A 146 11.52 -2.61 -18.34
N ARG A 147 12.06 -3.81 -18.63
CA ARG A 147 11.31 -5.07 -18.62
C ARG A 147 10.71 -5.44 -17.25
N LEU A 148 11.21 -4.84 -16.15
CA LEU A 148 10.62 -5.05 -14.82
C LEU A 148 9.19 -4.50 -14.79
N TRP A 149 8.96 -3.37 -15.41
CA TRP A 149 7.72 -2.59 -15.33
C TRP A 149 6.65 -2.98 -16.36
N ARG A 150 6.97 -3.86 -17.33
CA ARG A 150 6.06 -4.19 -18.44
C ARG A 150 4.70 -4.74 -18.00
N ASP A 151 4.70 -5.56 -16.96
CA ASP A 151 3.51 -6.24 -16.39
C ASP A 151 3.53 -6.22 -14.86
N PHE A 152 4.16 -5.18 -14.31
CA PHE A 152 4.29 -4.91 -12.88
C PHE A 152 4.32 -3.39 -12.68
N PRO A 153 3.15 -2.74 -12.73
CA PRO A 153 3.07 -1.30 -12.54
C PRO A 153 3.62 -0.87 -11.18
N LEU A 154 4.41 0.20 -11.20
CA LEU A 154 4.88 0.88 -10.01
C LEU A 154 4.07 2.16 -9.82
N SER A 155 3.48 2.36 -8.66
CA SER A 155 2.98 3.65 -8.20
C SER A 155 3.98 4.26 -7.22
N VAL A 156 4.31 5.53 -7.41
CA VAL A 156 5.13 6.27 -6.44
C VAL A 156 4.24 7.08 -5.53
N SER A 157 4.25 6.70 -4.25
CA SER A 157 3.55 7.44 -3.19
C SER A 157 4.37 8.67 -2.80
N VAL A 158 3.74 9.84 -2.82
CA VAL A 158 4.32 11.14 -2.47
C VAL A 158 3.65 11.68 -1.22
N ALA A 159 4.45 12.18 -0.28
CA ALA A 159 3.97 12.89 0.90
C ALA A 159 4.80 14.15 1.13
N LYS A 160 4.33 15.06 1.98
CA LYS A 160 5.14 16.21 2.41
C LYS A 160 6.34 15.74 3.23
N THR A 161 7.47 16.42 3.13
CA THR A 161 8.63 16.18 3.98
C THR A 161 8.26 16.39 5.45
N ASN A 162 8.58 15.41 6.29
CA ASN A 162 8.27 15.46 7.72
C ASN A 162 9.36 16.18 8.49
N ASN A 163 9.30 17.48 8.50
CA ASN A 163 10.18 18.36 9.26
C ASN A 163 9.38 19.52 9.87
N PRO A 164 9.91 20.21 10.90
CA PRO A 164 9.26 21.36 11.52
C PRO A 164 9.08 22.57 10.58
N GLU A 165 9.87 22.66 9.52
CA GLU A 165 9.87 23.77 8.55
C GLU A 165 8.69 23.69 7.60
N ASN A 166 8.17 22.51 7.29
CA ASN A 166 7.02 22.28 6.39
C ASN A 166 5.69 22.24 7.17
N VAL A 167 5.43 23.23 8.00
CA VAL A 167 4.21 23.28 8.84
C VAL A 167 3.09 24.08 8.17
N SER A 168 3.41 25.10 7.37
CA SER A 168 2.40 25.87 6.65
C SER A 168 1.82 25.07 5.47
N ASP A 169 0.56 25.36 5.13
CA ASP A 169 -0.10 24.71 3.99
C ASP A 169 0.63 25.00 2.67
N SER A 170 1.15 26.22 2.49
CA SER A 170 1.86 26.62 1.26
C SER A 170 3.17 25.86 1.08
N GLU A 171 3.98 25.74 2.13
CA GLU A 171 5.24 24.98 2.10
C GLU A 171 4.99 23.49 1.86
N ALA A 172 3.98 22.94 2.55
CA ALA A 172 3.60 21.55 2.35
C ALA A 172 3.10 21.27 0.92
N ILE A 173 2.28 22.13 0.34
CA ILE A 173 1.81 22.04 -1.06
C ILE A 173 2.99 22.15 -2.02
N ALA A 174 3.90 23.10 -1.80
CA ALA A 174 5.10 23.25 -2.61
C ALA A 174 5.99 21.98 -2.59
N ASP A 175 6.12 21.32 -1.44
CA ASP A 175 6.87 20.07 -1.28
C ASP A 175 6.24 18.92 -2.10
N TYR A 176 4.90 18.74 -2.05
CA TYR A 176 4.21 17.77 -2.92
C TYR A 176 4.44 18.07 -4.39
N CYS A 177 4.24 19.33 -4.80
CA CYS A 177 4.39 19.76 -6.18
C CYS A 177 5.83 19.58 -6.67
N GLN A 178 6.83 19.86 -5.84
CA GLN A 178 8.24 19.65 -6.18
C GLN A 178 8.52 18.15 -6.43
N SER A 179 8.03 17.26 -5.58
CA SER A 179 8.20 15.81 -5.76
C SER A 179 7.55 15.33 -7.06
N LEU A 180 6.31 15.77 -7.33
CA LEU A 180 5.55 15.38 -8.52
C LEU A 180 6.20 15.89 -9.80
N ARG A 181 6.67 17.15 -9.85
CA ARG A 181 7.41 17.70 -11.01
C ARG A 181 8.67 16.89 -11.32
N GLN A 182 9.44 16.52 -10.31
CA GLN A 182 10.65 15.70 -10.50
C GLN A 182 10.31 14.29 -11.03
N LEU A 183 9.26 13.66 -10.52
CA LEU A 183 8.80 12.34 -10.96
C LEU A 183 8.27 12.41 -12.41
N GLU A 184 7.49 13.44 -12.75
CA GLU A 184 6.95 13.65 -14.08
C GLU A 184 8.09 13.84 -15.10
N ALA A 185 9.03 14.74 -14.82
CA ALA A 185 10.21 14.97 -15.66
C ALA A 185 11.09 13.72 -15.80
N ALA A 186 11.15 12.88 -14.76
CA ALA A 186 11.92 11.65 -14.77
C ALA A 186 11.31 10.53 -15.62
N GLY A 187 9.97 10.50 -15.77
CA GLY A 187 9.22 9.50 -16.52
C GLY A 187 9.43 8.07 -16.04
N CYS A 188 9.69 7.85 -14.75
CA CYS A 188 10.13 6.57 -14.22
C CYS A 188 9.02 5.73 -13.59
N THR A 189 7.79 6.23 -13.52
CA THR A 189 6.63 5.53 -12.97
C THR A 189 5.38 5.83 -13.79
N PRO A 190 4.45 4.89 -13.95
CA PRO A 190 3.19 5.11 -14.66
C PRO A 190 2.06 5.69 -13.79
N LEU A 191 2.21 5.73 -12.46
CA LEU A 191 1.18 6.14 -11.51
C LEU A 191 1.76 6.97 -10.38
N TYR A 192 0.97 7.93 -9.86
CA TYR A 192 1.28 8.67 -8.64
C TYR A 192 0.22 8.41 -7.56
N GLU A 193 0.67 8.32 -6.31
CA GLU A 193 -0.22 8.33 -5.15
C GLU A 193 0.12 9.54 -4.27
N ILE A 194 -0.87 10.39 -3.99
CA ILE A 194 -0.75 11.50 -3.05
C ILE A 194 -1.20 11.01 -1.68
N ASN A 195 -0.27 10.87 -0.76
CA ASN A 195 -0.53 10.40 0.60
C ASN A 195 -0.85 11.58 1.52
N ILE A 196 -2.13 11.89 1.67
CA ILE A 196 -2.63 12.98 2.56
C ILE A 196 -2.84 12.53 4.00
N SER A 197 -2.72 11.24 4.28
CA SER A 197 -3.25 10.60 5.49
C SER A 197 -2.18 9.92 6.35
N CYS A 198 -0.93 10.42 6.33
CA CYS A 198 0.11 9.92 7.23
C CYS A 198 -0.05 10.56 8.62
N PRO A 199 -0.47 9.81 9.65
CA PRO A 199 -0.78 10.40 10.96
C PRO A 199 0.47 10.66 11.83
N ASN A 200 1.63 10.20 11.40
CA ASN A 200 2.88 10.22 12.17
C ASN A 200 3.81 11.37 11.73
N THR A 201 3.27 12.52 11.36
CA THR A 201 4.05 13.66 10.85
C THR A 201 3.86 14.91 11.69
N TYR A 202 4.82 15.84 11.60
CA TYR A 202 4.66 17.19 12.15
C TYR A 202 3.44 17.86 11.52
N GLY A 203 2.60 18.47 12.37
CA GLY A 203 1.31 19.04 11.93
C GLY A 203 0.22 18.00 11.60
N GLY A 204 0.48 16.71 11.81
CA GLY A 204 -0.50 15.63 11.60
C GLY A 204 -0.90 15.44 10.14
N GLU A 205 -2.21 15.38 9.87
CA GLU A 205 -2.82 15.15 8.55
C GLU A 205 -3.48 16.45 8.03
N PRO A 206 -2.73 17.48 7.61
CA PRO A 206 -3.29 18.80 7.32
C PRO A 206 -4.31 18.77 6.16
N PHE A 207 -4.11 17.90 5.18
CA PHE A 207 -4.95 17.80 3.98
C PHE A 207 -6.13 16.82 4.11
N THR A 208 -6.53 16.46 5.31
CA THR A 208 -7.74 15.67 5.59
C THR A 208 -8.94 16.55 5.99
N THR A 209 -8.93 17.84 5.59
CA THR A 209 -10.08 18.74 5.64
C THR A 209 -10.42 19.22 4.23
N PRO A 210 -11.71 19.45 3.89
CA PRO A 210 -12.12 19.80 2.53
C PRO A 210 -11.36 21.00 1.92
N ALA A 211 -11.30 22.12 2.65
CA ALA A 211 -10.67 23.34 2.14
C ALA A 211 -9.16 23.19 1.89
N ARG A 212 -8.44 22.47 2.75
CA ARG A 212 -7.00 22.23 2.58
C ARG A 212 -6.73 21.22 1.47
N LEU A 213 -7.58 20.18 1.36
CA LEU A 213 -7.47 19.19 0.29
C LEU A 213 -7.70 19.85 -1.08
N ASP A 214 -8.70 20.70 -1.19
CA ASP A 214 -9.00 21.47 -2.41
C ASP A 214 -7.80 22.31 -2.86
N LYS A 215 -7.18 23.06 -1.94
CA LYS A 215 -5.95 23.82 -2.23
C LYS A 215 -4.81 22.94 -2.74
N LEU A 216 -4.58 21.78 -2.11
CA LEU A 216 -3.54 20.85 -2.55
C LEU A 216 -3.83 20.31 -3.95
N LEU A 217 -5.06 19.84 -4.19
CA LEU A 217 -5.41 19.23 -5.47
C LEU A 217 -5.45 20.28 -6.60
N THR A 218 -5.92 21.51 -6.34
CA THR A 218 -5.80 22.61 -7.30
C THR A 218 -4.35 22.84 -7.72
N ALA A 219 -3.42 22.90 -6.77
CA ALA A 219 -2.01 23.06 -7.08
C ALA A 219 -1.41 21.86 -7.84
N VAL A 220 -1.95 20.65 -7.62
CA VAL A 220 -1.57 19.44 -8.36
C VAL A 220 -2.13 19.44 -9.77
N ASP A 221 -3.39 19.85 -9.98
CA ASP A 221 -4.02 19.98 -11.30
C ASP A 221 -3.25 21.01 -12.17
N ASP A 222 -2.80 22.11 -11.57
CA ASP A 222 -1.97 23.14 -12.24
C ASP A 222 -0.63 22.59 -12.78
N LEU A 223 -0.15 21.45 -12.26
CA LEU A 223 1.04 20.78 -12.77
C LEU A 223 0.82 20.12 -14.14
N ARG A 224 -0.43 19.85 -14.53
CA ARG A 224 -0.82 19.17 -15.78
C ARG A 224 -0.05 17.87 -15.98
N LEU A 225 -0.06 17.02 -14.94
CA LEU A 225 0.63 15.72 -14.97
C LEU A 225 0.01 14.82 -16.02
N THR A 226 0.84 14.07 -16.73
CA THR A 226 0.38 13.15 -17.80
C THR A 226 -0.02 11.78 -17.29
N ARG A 227 0.30 11.47 -16.03
CA ARG A 227 0.06 10.16 -15.42
C ARG A 227 -1.07 10.21 -14.42
N PRO A 228 -1.88 9.14 -14.33
CA PRO A 228 -2.98 9.06 -13.37
C PRO A 228 -2.54 9.28 -11.93
N ILE A 229 -3.36 10.00 -11.18
CA ILE A 229 -3.16 10.32 -9.77
C ILE A 229 -4.15 9.54 -8.93
N PHE A 230 -3.67 8.95 -7.84
CA PHE A 230 -4.46 8.36 -6.77
C PHE A 230 -4.31 9.19 -5.50
N VAL A 231 -5.37 9.30 -4.70
CA VAL A 231 -5.32 9.91 -3.37
C VAL A 231 -5.44 8.82 -2.32
N LYS A 232 -4.45 8.75 -1.40
CA LYS A 232 -4.50 7.84 -0.27
C LYS A 232 -5.26 8.45 0.89
N MET A 233 -6.40 7.83 1.19
CA MET A 233 -7.42 8.31 2.12
C MET A 233 -7.14 7.92 3.57
N PRO A 234 -7.57 8.76 4.54
CA PRO A 234 -7.52 8.42 5.96
C PRO A 234 -8.51 7.29 6.29
N THR A 235 -8.17 6.47 7.30
CA THR A 235 -9.00 5.33 7.72
C THR A 235 -10.00 5.70 8.83
N ASP A 236 -9.65 6.65 9.70
CA ASP A 236 -10.41 6.93 10.94
C ASP A 236 -11.48 8.02 10.78
N LYS A 237 -11.78 8.44 9.57
CA LYS A 237 -12.86 9.41 9.33
C LYS A 237 -14.21 8.74 9.37
N LYS A 238 -15.16 9.32 10.10
CA LYS A 238 -16.58 8.93 10.00
C LYS A 238 -17.08 9.18 8.58
N TRP A 239 -18.04 8.37 8.12
CA TRP A 239 -18.54 8.42 6.75
C TRP A 239 -18.96 9.84 6.27
N PRO A 240 -19.67 10.67 7.05
CA PRO A 240 -20.01 12.03 6.61
C PRO A 240 -18.80 12.92 6.36
N GLU A 241 -17.72 12.77 7.14
CA GLU A 241 -16.47 13.52 6.96
C GLU A 241 -15.69 12.98 5.76
N PHE A 242 -15.65 11.65 5.60
CA PHE A 242 -15.02 11.00 4.46
C PHE A 242 -15.69 11.40 3.15
N MET A 243 -17.02 11.48 3.12
CA MET A 243 -17.79 11.97 1.95
C MET A 243 -17.44 13.39 1.56
N LYS A 244 -17.19 14.30 2.54
CA LYS A 244 -16.76 15.67 2.22
C LYS A 244 -15.42 15.71 1.50
N LEU A 245 -14.49 14.80 1.85
CA LEU A 245 -13.23 14.67 1.13
C LEU A 245 -13.45 14.10 -0.28
N LEU A 246 -14.29 13.07 -0.41
CA LEU A 246 -14.63 12.50 -1.73
C LEU A 246 -15.26 13.55 -2.65
N ALA A 247 -16.15 14.40 -2.13
CA ALA A 247 -16.78 15.47 -2.90
C ALA A 247 -15.77 16.55 -3.37
N VAL A 248 -14.69 16.75 -2.63
CA VAL A 248 -13.57 17.57 -3.11
C VAL A 248 -12.82 16.84 -4.22
N ILE A 249 -12.39 15.61 -3.97
CA ILE A 249 -11.58 14.82 -4.93
C ILE A 249 -12.30 14.66 -6.27
N ASP A 250 -13.62 14.53 -6.26
CA ASP A 250 -14.45 14.34 -7.45
C ASP A 250 -14.39 15.52 -8.43
N ARG A 251 -14.03 16.72 -7.97
CA ARG A 251 -13.87 17.93 -8.79
C ARG A 251 -12.49 18.10 -9.42
N HIS A 252 -11.55 17.22 -9.08
CA HIS A 252 -10.16 17.29 -9.51
C HIS A 252 -9.78 16.11 -10.44
N GLU A 253 -8.65 16.23 -11.13
CA GLU A 253 -8.14 15.22 -12.06
C GLU A 253 -7.53 14.02 -11.32
N VAL A 254 -8.34 13.39 -10.45
CA VAL A 254 -7.97 12.20 -9.71
C VAL A 254 -8.61 10.97 -10.35
N ALA A 255 -7.77 10.01 -10.74
CA ALA A 255 -8.20 8.77 -11.40
C ALA A 255 -8.63 7.69 -10.40
N GLY A 256 -8.14 7.73 -9.17
CA GLY A 256 -8.42 6.67 -8.21
C GLY A 256 -8.12 7.02 -6.77
N LEU A 257 -8.50 6.08 -5.91
CA LEU A 257 -8.37 6.19 -4.46
C LEU A 257 -7.64 4.99 -3.89
N THR A 258 -6.69 5.22 -2.99
CA THR A 258 -6.18 4.18 -2.10
C THR A 258 -6.91 4.29 -0.77
N ILE A 259 -7.82 3.36 -0.49
CA ILE A 259 -8.63 3.38 0.73
C ILE A 259 -7.99 2.46 1.76
N GLY A 260 -7.38 3.07 2.75
CA GLY A 260 -6.74 2.44 3.89
C GLY A 260 -5.36 3.00 4.21
N ASN A 261 -5.18 3.32 5.49
CA ASN A 261 -3.95 3.73 6.12
C ASN A 261 -3.91 3.15 7.54
N LEU A 262 -3.11 3.70 8.43
CA LEU A 262 -3.03 3.29 9.83
C LEU A 262 -4.32 3.69 10.59
N VAL A 263 -4.70 2.88 11.56
CA VAL A 263 -5.83 3.12 12.47
C VAL A 263 -5.31 3.78 13.74
N LYS A 264 -5.87 4.93 14.10
CA LYS A 264 -5.51 5.69 15.32
C LYS A 264 -6.23 5.16 16.54
N ASP A 265 -7.49 4.73 16.34
CA ASP A 265 -8.33 4.21 17.40
C ASP A 265 -7.82 2.86 17.90
N ARG A 266 -7.33 2.85 19.13
CA ARG A 266 -6.81 1.65 19.80
C ARG A 266 -7.91 0.70 20.27
N SER A 267 -9.16 1.15 20.33
CA SER A 267 -10.31 0.27 20.61
C SER A 267 -10.55 -0.78 19.52
N ALA A 268 -9.96 -0.59 18.33
CA ALA A 268 -9.93 -1.59 17.27
C ALA A 268 -9.09 -2.85 17.59
N LEU A 269 -8.32 -2.83 18.69
CA LEU A 269 -7.65 -4.03 19.23
C LEU A 269 -8.63 -4.85 20.07
N ARG A 270 -8.58 -6.18 19.96
CA ARG A 270 -9.32 -7.10 20.85
C ARG A 270 -8.90 -6.94 22.32
N ASN A 271 -7.62 -6.64 22.53
CA ASN A 271 -7.06 -6.36 23.84
C ASN A 271 -6.30 -5.03 23.83
N SER A 272 -6.98 -3.94 24.18
CA SER A 272 -6.42 -2.60 24.23
C SER A 272 -5.32 -2.44 25.28
N LYS A 273 -5.27 -3.31 26.31
CA LYS A 273 -4.22 -3.32 27.36
C LYS A 273 -2.83 -3.71 26.85
N LEU A 274 -2.72 -4.22 25.60
CA LEU A 274 -1.41 -4.51 24.97
C LEU A 274 -0.59 -3.25 24.67
N LEU A 275 -1.22 -2.09 24.70
CA LEU A 275 -0.59 -0.79 24.45
C LEU A 275 -0.85 0.12 25.65
N ASP A 276 0.21 0.50 26.34
CA ASP A 276 0.17 1.63 27.25
C ASP A 276 0.10 2.95 26.46
N ASN A 277 -0.24 4.04 27.15
CA ASN A 277 -0.40 5.37 26.53
C ASN A 277 0.92 5.99 26.06
N GLU A 278 2.06 5.47 26.50
CA GLU A 278 3.39 5.97 26.13
C GLU A 278 3.83 5.49 24.74
N ILE A 279 3.24 4.40 24.21
CA ILE A 279 3.59 3.86 22.91
C ILE A 279 3.02 4.75 21.81
N ARG A 280 3.93 5.45 21.13
CA ARG A 280 3.59 6.30 19.99
C ARG A 280 3.37 5.45 18.73
N GLY A 281 2.48 5.94 17.85
CA GLY A 281 2.19 5.32 16.55
C GLY A 281 0.79 4.76 16.45
N ASN A 282 0.47 4.26 15.25
CA ASN A 282 -0.87 3.85 14.86
C ASN A 282 -0.87 2.43 14.32
N LEU A 283 -2.04 1.77 14.32
CA LEU A 283 -2.19 0.36 14.06
C LEU A 283 -2.23 0.05 12.55
N SER A 284 -1.52 -0.99 12.16
CA SER A 284 -1.58 -1.62 10.84
C SER A 284 -2.07 -3.06 10.98
N GLY A 285 -2.54 -3.67 9.91
CA GLY A 285 -2.93 -5.08 9.89
C GLY A 285 -4.41 -5.32 10.18
N GLN A 286 -4.71 -6.37 10.94
CA GLN A 286 -6.09 -6.84 11.17
C GLN A 286 -7.06 -5.74 11.66
N PRO A 287 -6.68 -4.82 12.55
CA PRO A 287 -7.57 -3.76 13.02
C PRO A 287 -8.15 -2.87 11.92
N ALA A 288 -7.46 -2.76 10.77
CA ALA A 288 -7.92 -1.94 9.65
C ALA A 288 -8.93 -2.65 8.73
N ARG A 289 -9.13 -3.97 8.85
CA ARG A 289 -9.86 -4.77 7.86
C ARG A 289 -11.28 -4.28 7.63
N GLU A 290 -12.10 -4.31 8.66
CA GLU A 290 -13.53 -3.99 8.57
C GLU A 290 -13.77 -2.51 8.25
N LEU A 291 -12.99 -1.62 8.88
CA LEU A 291 -13.08 -0.19 8.64
C LEU A 291 -12.86 0.14 7.17
N THR A 292 -11.79 -0.40 6.58
CA THR A 292 -11.44 -0.10 5.19
C THR A 292 -12.39 -0.76 4.20
N THR A 293 -12.84 -2.00 4.46
CA THR A 293 -13.85 -2.67 3.63
C THR A 293 -15.17 -1.90 3.62
N GLY A 294 -15.61 -1.42 4.79
CA GLY A 294 -16.81 -0.59 4.89
C GLY A 294 -16.69 0.75 4.15
N LEU A 295 -15.51 1.41 4.18
CA LEU A 295 -15.26 2.63 3.42
C LEU A 295 -15.25 2.36 1.90
N ILE A 296 -14.63 1.26 1.45
CA ILE A 296 -14.64 0.83 0.04
C ILE A 296 -16.07 0.62 -0.43
N PHE A 297 -16.86 -0.17 0.32
CA PHE A 297 -18.25 -0.46 0.00
C PHE A 297 -19.06 0.83 -0.19
N LYS A 298 -19.03 1.73 0.79
CA LYS A 298 -19.78 3.00 0.74
C LYS A 298 -19.30 3.91 -0.39
N THR A 299 -17.99 3.94 -0.67
CA THR A 299 -17.40 4.74 -1.75
C THR A 299 -17.86 4.22 -3.10
N TYR A 300 -17.77 2.90 -3.32
CA TYR A 300 -18.20 2.28 -4.56
C TYR A 300 -19.71 2.42 -4.76
N ALA A 301 -20.53 2.27 -3.71
CA ALA A 301 -21.97 2.49 -3.78
C ALA A 301 -22.33 3.88 -4.33
N LYS A 302 -21.56 4.91 -3.97
CA LYS A 302 -21.81 6.29 -4.38
C LYS A 302 -21.19 6.69 -5.72
N TYR A 303 -19.96 6.25 -5.98
CA TYR A 303 -19.17 6.77 -7.10
C TYR A 303 -18.95 5.75 -8.24
N ARG A 304 -19.28 4.46 -8.00
CA ARG A 304 -19.16 3.40 -9.01
C ARG A 304 -17.82 3.49 -9.76
N ASP A 305 -17.86 3.59 -11.06
CA ASP A 305 -16.70 3.57 -11.95
C ASP A 305 -15.97 4.92 -12.06
N ARG A 306 -16.41 5.94 -11.30
CA ARG A 306 -15.73 7.25 -11.28
C ARG A 306 -14.30 7.14 -10.80
N PHE A 307 -14.03 6.25 -9.84
CA PHE A 307 -12.71 6.05 -9.27
C PHE A 307 -12.27 4.60 -9.34
N VAL A 308 -11.02 4.37 -9.73
CA VAL A 308 -10.34 3.10 -9.48
C VAL A 308 -10.01 3.01 -8.00
N ILE A 309 -10.44 1.96 -7.32
CA ILE A 309 -10.22 1.80 -5.88
C ILE A 309 -9.14 0.75 -5.62
N ILE A 310 -8.10 1.13 -4.87
CA ILE A 310 -7.12 0.21 -4.29
C ILE A 310 -7.47 0.02 -2.81
N GLY A 311 -7.90 -1.18 -2.43
CA GLY A 311 -8.24 -1.51 -1.04
C GLY A 311 -7.01 -1.91 -0.24
N VAL A 312 -6.79 -1.28 0.92
CA VAL A 312 -5.66 -1.57 1.82
C VAL A 312 -6.16 -1.84 3.23
N GLY A 313 -5.43 -2.65 3.99
CA GLY A 313 -5.67 -2.91 5.42
C GLY A 313 -6.31 -4.27 5.71
N GLY A 314 -5.63 -5.05 6.56
CA GLY A 314 -6.11 -6.32 7.09
C GLY A 314 -6.22 -7.48 6.10
N VAL A 315 -5.49 -7.46 5.00
CA VAL A 315 -5.48 -8.53 3.99
C VAL A 315 -4.44 -9.59 4.38
N PHE A 316 -4.91 -10.76 4.83
CA PHE A 316 -4.09 -11.90 5.24
C PHE A 316 -4.45 -13.18 4.48
N THR A 317 -5.66 -13.25 3.94
CA THR A 317 -6.21 -14.42 3.24
C THR A 317 -6.82 -14.01 1.89
N ALA A 318 -7.19 -15.00 1.09
CA ALA A 318 -7.91 -14.78 -0.17
C ALA A 318 -9.30 -14.18 0.09
N GLU A 319 -9.95 -14.61 1.16
CA GLU A 319 -11.26 -14.12 1.58
C GLU A 319 -11.20 -12.64 1.93
N ASP A 320 -10.15 -12.18 2.68
CA ASP A 320 -9.96 -10.78 3.00
C ASP A 320 -9.78 -9.91 1.75
N ALA A 321 -9.02 -10.40 0.77
CA ALA A 321 -8.81 -9.71 -0.51
C ALA A 321 -10.10 -9.69 -1.35
N TYR A 322 -10.78 -10.83 -1.43
CA TYR A 322 -12.01 -10.99 -2.20
C TYR A 322 -13.16 -10.14 -1.66
N GLU A 323 -13.31 -10.06 -0.33
CA GLU A 323 -14.29 -9.20 0.33
C GLU A 323 -14.13 -7.73 -0.10
N LYS A 324 -12.89 -7.22 -0.16
CA LYS A 324 -12.61 -5.86 -0.64
C LYS A 324 -12.93 -5.69 -2.12
N ILE A 325 -12.66 -6.72 -2.94
CA ILE A 325 -12.96 -6.70 -4.38
C ILE A 325 -14.49 -6.69 -4.56
N CYS A 326 -15.22 -7.57 -3.89
CA CYS A 326 -16.68 -7.58 -3.93
C CYS A 326 -17.30 -6.27 -3.43
N ALA A 327 -16.65 -5.61 -2.46
CA ALA A 327 -17.05 -4.29 -1.97
C ALA A 327 -16.80 -3.16 -2.99
N GLY A 328 -15.99 -3.38 -4.05
CA GLY A 328 -15.75 -2.41 -5.12
C GLY A 328 -14.28 -2.05 -5.36
N ALA A 329 -13.32 -2.71 -4.69
CA ALA A 329 -11.90 -2.48 -4.98
C ALA A 329 -11.50 -3.19 -6.28
N SER A 330 -10.90 -2.45 -7.21
CA SER A 330 -10.32 -3.01 -8.44
C SER A 330 -8.97 -3.71 -8.15
N LEU A 331 -8.23 -3.20 -7.20
CA LEU A 331 -6.93 -3.69 -6.74
C LEU A 331 -6.90 -3.76 -5.21
N VAL A 332 -6.05 -4.62 -4.67
CA VAL A 332 -5.88 -4.78 -3.22
C VAL A 332 -4.39 -4.78 -2.90
N ALA A 333 -3.98 -4.03 -1.88
CA ALA A 333 -2.57 -3.98 -1.49
C ALA A 333 -2.37 -4.31 -0.01
N MET A 334 -1.25 -4.97 0.31
CA MET A 334 -0.93 -5.43 1.65
C MET A 334 0.51 -5.12 2.06
N VAL A 335 0.76 -5.11 3.37
CA VAL A 335 2.09 -5.01 3.99
C VAL A 335 2.21 -6.02 5.13
N THR A 336 1.35 -5.90 6.13
CA THR A 336 1.46 -6.62 7.41
C THR A 336 1.44 -8.15 7.23
N ALA A 337 0.64 -8.66 6.30
CA ALA A 337 0.57 -10.09 6.02
C ALA A 337 1.91 -10.68 5.57
N LEU A 338 2.71 -9.95 4.78
CA LEU A 338 4.04 -10.41 4.37
C LEU A 338 4.96 -10.68 5.56
N MET A 339 4.81 -9.89 6.64
CA MET A 339 5.61 -10.05 7.86
C MET A 339 5.09 -11.18 8.76
N PHE A 340 3.78 -11.38 8.81
CA PHE A 340 3.17 -12.38 9.69
C PHE A 340 3.04 -13.76 9.07
N GLU A 341 2.76 -13.83 7.78
CA GLU A 341 2.49 -15.09 7.07
C GLU A 341 3.68 -15.55 6.21
N GLY A 342 4.59 -14.62 5.82
CA GLY A 342 5.71 -14.89 4.93
C GLY A 342 5.38 -14.64 3.45
N PRO A 343 6.40 -14.60 2.56
CA PRO A 343 6.23 -14.16 1.17
C PRO A 343 5.40 -15.10 0.31
N GLN A 344 5.30 -16.40 0.65
CA GLN A 344 4.48 -17.38 -0.07
C GLN A 344 2.98 -17.07 0.02
N VAL A 345 2.54 -16.24 0.99
CA VAL A 345 1.14 -15.83 1.16
C VAL A 345 0.57 -15.17 -0.10
N VAL A 346 1.41 -14.49 -0.87
CA VAL A 346 1.01 -13.87 -2.15
C VAL A 346 0.44 -14.90 -3.13
N GLY A 347 1.16 -16.01 -3.31
CA GLY A 347 0.68 -17.08 -4.18
C GLY A 347 -0.51 -17.86 -3.59
N GLU A 348 -0.60 -17.95 -2.26
CA GLU A 348 -1.74 -18.57 -1.58
C GLU A 348 -3.01 -17.75 -1.77
N ILE A 349 -2.94 -16.43 -1.60
CA ILE A 349 -4.05 -15.50 -1.83
C ILE A 349 -4.49 -15.57 -3.30
N ASN A 350 -3.57 -15.46 -4.25
CA ASN A 350 -3.91 -15.51 -5.68
C ASN A 350 -4.54 -16.86 -6.07
N GLU A 351 -4.08 -17.99 -5.52
CA GLU A 351 -4.73 -19.29 -5.74
C GLU A 351 -6.13 -19.34 -5.10
N GLY A 352 -6.29 -18.78 -3.92
CA GLY A 352 -7.57 -18.72 -3.23
C GLY A 352 -8.58 -17.81 -3.95
N LEU A 353 -8.15 -16.69 -4.52
CA LEU A 353 -9.02 -15.82 -5.32
C LEU A 353 -9.65 -16.57 -6.50
N VAL A 354 -8.87 -17.40 -7.21
CA VAL A 354 -9.44 -18.21 -8.32
C VAL A 354 -10.51 -19.18 -7.81
N LYS A 355 -10.30 -19.82 -6.64
CA LYS A 355 -11.31 -20.71 -6.07
C LYS A 355 -12.58 -19.97 -5.63
N LEU A 356 -12.44 -18.71 -5.18
CA LEU A 356 -13.57 -17.87 -4.81
C LEU A 356 -14.35 -17.42 -6.06
N LEU A 357 -13.65 -17.14 -7.18
CA LEU A 357 -14.30 -16.94 -8.48
C LEU A 357 -15.07 -18.17 -8.93
N ASP A 358 -14.51 -19.38 -8.77
CA ASP A 358 -15.20 -20.63 -9.10
C ASP A 358 -16.46 -20.84 -8.25
N ARG A 359 -16.37 -20.58 -6.94
CA ARG A 359 -17.49 -20.69 -6.00
C ARG A 359 -18.66 -19.78 -6.39
N ASP A 360 -18.37 -18.55 -6.83
CA ASP A 360 -19.39 -17.52 -7.09
C ASP A 360 -19.76 -17.44 -8.59
N GLY A 361 -19.18 -18.31 -9.44
CA GLY A 361 -19.51 -18.43 -10.87
C GLY A 361 -18.93 -17.33 -11.75
N PHE A 362 -17.97 -16.53 -11.28
CA PHE A 362 -17.34 -15.47 -12.06
C PHE A 362 -16.24 -16.03 -12.97
N GLN A 363 -16.18 -15.53 -14.21
CA GLN A 363 -15.18 -15.95 -15.19
C GLN A 363 -13.81 -15.31 -14.92
N ASN A 364 -13.78 -14.10 -14.41
CA ASN A 364 -12.56 -13.34 -14.10
C ASN A 364 -12.76 -12.39 -12.92
N ILE A 365 -11.64 -11.82 -12.45
CA ILE A 365 -11.65 -10.99 -11.24
C ILE A 365 -12.41 -9.67 -11.43
N THR A 366 -12.49 -9.16 -12.67
CA THR A 366 -13.21 -7.92 -12.96
C THR A 366 -14.70 -8.06 -12.73
N GLU A 367 -15.26 -9.24 -13.00
CA GLU A 367 -16.69 -9.53 -12.75
C GLU A 367 -17.02 -9.53 -11.24
N ALA A 368 -16.07 -9.84 -10.38
CA ALA A 368 -16.27 -9.83 -8.94
C ALA A 368 -16.27 -8.41 -8.35
N ILE A 369 -15.71 -7.41 -9.07
CA ILE A 369 -15.65 -6.03 -8.57
C ILE A 369 -17.06 -5.48 -8.33
N GLY A 370 -17.31 -5.06 -7.08
CA GLY A 370 -18.58 -4.48 -6.68
C GLY A 370 -19.76 -5.47 -6.69
N SER A 371 -19.50 -6.78 -6.73
CA SER A 371 -20.56 -7.81 -6.76
C SER A 371 -21.44 -7.78 -5.50
N ALA A 372 -20.91 -7.33 -4.35
CA ALA A 372 -21.68 -7.15 -3.13
C ALA A 372 -22.80 -6.07 -3.22
N HIS A 373 -22.86 -5.31 -4.32
CA HIS A 373 -23.89 -4.30 -4.61
C HIS A 373 -24.96 -4.76 -5.60
N ARG A 374 -24.90 -6.02 -6.05
CA ARG A 374 -25.81 -6.58 -7.07
C ARG A 374 -26.94 -7.42 -6.47
N GLY A 375 -27.17 -7.29 -5.16
CA GLY A 375 -28.26 -7.99 -4.48
C GLY A 375 -29.47 -7.12 -4.28
#